data_b0413ea4a7376e6ec67f2384d84c6c10
#
_entry.id   b0413ea4a7376e6ec67f2384d84c6c10
#
_cell.length_a   1.000
_cell.length_b   1.000
_cell.length_c   1.000
_cell.angle_alpha   90.00
_cell.angle_beta   90.00
_cell.angle_gamma   90.00
#
_symmetry.space_group_name_H-M   'P 1'
#
loop_
_entity.id
_entity.type
_entity.pdbx_description
1 polymer ?
#
loop_
_entity_poly.entity_id
_entity_poly.type
_entity_poly.pdbx_seq_one_letter_code
_entity_poly.pdbx_strand_id
1 'polypeptide(L)'
;ASSWPLPPVYKWLMKTNLIEPEELAHTFNCGIGMIVIADPGFAQNVVQELTHLGETVYELGVLKNRSKNLPKVTLENIASWKN
;
A
#
# COMPACT_ATOMS: atom_id res chain seq x y z
N ALA A 1 -2.13 -5.28 -0.80
CA ALA A 1 -0.66 -5.13 -0.67
C ALA A 1 0.11 -5.66 -1.89
N SER A 2 -0.59 -6.26 -2.87
CA SER A 2 0.05 -6.77 -4.09
C SER A 2 0.06 -5.76 -5.23
N SER A 3 -0.51 -4.57 -5.06
CA SER A 3 -0.64 -3.58 -6.14
C SER A 3 0.63 -2.78 -6.41
N TRP A 4 1.66 -2.94 -5.58
CA TRP A 4 2.97 -2.33 -5.82
C TRP A 4 4.09 -3.29 -5.40
N PRO A 5 5.31 -3.17 -5.98
CA PRO A 5 6.43 -4.01 -5.57
C PRO A 5 6.97 -3.55 -4.22
N LEU A 6 7.16 -4.50 -3.30
CA LEU A 6 7.79 -4.22 -2.02
C LEU A 6 9.30 -4.05 -2.22
N PRO A 7 9.89 -2.91 -1.80
CA PRO A 7 11.33 -2.74 -1.95
C PRO A 7 12.15 -3.81 -1.22
N PRO A 8 13.32 -4.21 -1.76
CA PRO A 8 14.11 -5.32 -1.22
C PRO A 8 14.49 -5.19 0.25
N VAL A 9 14.69 -3.98 0.74
CA VAL A 9 15.06 -3.75 2.16
C VAL A 9 14.00 -4.29 3.10
N TYR A 10 12.73 -4.17 2.74
CA TYR A 10 11.62 -4.66 3.57
C TYR A 10 11.54 -6.18 3.54
N LYS A 11 11.82 -6.80 2.39
CA LYS A 11 11.91 -8.26 2.29
C LYS A 11 13.05 -8.79 3.16
N TRP A 12 14.16 -8.08 3.18
CA TRP A 12 15.29 -8.45 4.03
C TRP A 12 14.92 -8.39 5.51
N LEU A 13 14.21 -7.35 5.94
CA LEU A 13 13.75 -7.23 7.32
C LEU A 13 12.84 -8.39 7.74
N MET A 14 11.96 -8.84 6.84
CA MET A 14 11.09 -9.97 7.13
C MET A 14 11.84 -11.31 7.20
N LYS A 15 12.92 -11.45 6.43
CA LYS A 15 13.72 -12.68 6.44
C LYS A 15 14.39 -12.97 7.79
N THR A 16 14.58 -11.93 8.60
CA THR A 16 15.17 -12.10 9.94
C THR A 16 14.18 -12.70 10.94
N ASN A 17 12.91 -12.87 10.55
CA ASN A 17 11.81 -13.32 11.41
C ASN A 17 11.55 -12.43 12.63
N LEU A 18 12.07 -11.21 12.61
CA LEU A 18 11.87 -10.23 13.68
C LEU A 18 10.59 -9.41 13.50
N ILE A 19 10.04 -9.39 12.28
CA ILE A 19 8.87 -8.57 11.99
C ILE A 19 7.94 -9.29 11.01
N GLU A 20 6.65 -9.32 11.33
CA GLU A 20 5.62 -9.87 10.46
C GLU A 20 5.16 -8.84 9.43
N PRO A 21 4.60 -9.26 8.27
CA PRO A 21 4.15 -8.32 7.24
C PRO A 21 3.19 -7.26 7.74
N GLU A 22 2.23 -7.61 8.59
CA GLU A 22 1.27 -6.67 9.15
C GLU A 22 1.94 -5.59 9.99
N GLU A 23 2.91 -6.00 10.80
CA GLU A 23 3.67 -5.06 11.62
C GLU A 23 4.57 -4.18 10.77
N LEU A 24 5.16 -4.73 9.71
CA LEU A 24 5.95 -3.97 8.76
C LEU A 24 5.13 -2.84 8.15
N ALA A 25 3.92 -3.15 7.69
CA ALA A 25 3.02 -2.17 7.09
C ALA A 25 2.54 -1.13 8.09
N HIS A 26 2.43 -1.50 9.38
CA HIS A 26 2.03 -0.59 10.44
C HIS A 26 3.14 0.40 10.80
N THR A 27 4.39 -0.02 10.73
CA THR A 27 5.55 0.74 11.20
C THR A 27 6.23 1.55 10.09
N PHE A 28 6.26 1.01 8.87
CA PHE A 28 6.97 1.61 7.74
C PHE A 28 6.05 1.93 6.58
N ASN A 29 6.52 2.80 5.68
CA ASN A 29 5.75 3.15 4.48
C ASN A 29 5.81 2.08 3.37
N CYS A 30 6.72 1.11 3.49
CA CYS A 30 6.87 -0.03 2.58
C CYS A 30 7.03 0.36 1.10
N GLY A 31 7.66 1.51 0.86
CA GLY A 31 7.95 2.00 -0.48
C GLY A 31 6.96 3.01 -1.02
N ILE A 32 5.87 3.29 -0.29
CA ILE A 32 4.90 4.31 -0.69
C ILE A 32 5.26 5.63 0.00
N GLY A 33 5.67 6.62 -0.78
CA GLY A 33 6.10 7.92 -0.26
C GLY A 33 4.96 8.92 -0.06
N MET A 34 3.88 8.79 -0.82
CA MET A 34 2.74 9.70 -0.73
C MET A 34 1.46 8.99 -1.14
N ILE A 35 0.38 9.29 -0.45
CA ILE A 35 -0.94 8.75 -0.77
C ILE A 35 -1.86 9.91 -1.15
N VAL A 36 -2.58 9.75 -2.28
CA VAL A 36 -3.58 10.70 -2.73
C VAL A 36 -4.94 10.03 -2.65
N ILE A 37 -5.87 10.71 -1.99
CA ILE A 37 -7.26 10.26 -1.90
C ILE A 37 -8.08 11.10 -2.86
N ALA A 38 -8.72 10.45 -3.83
CA ALA A 38 -9.48 11.11 -4.87
C ALA A 38 -10.87 10.50 -5.00
N ASP A 39 -11.82 11.32 -5.47
CA ASP A 39 -13.15 10.85 -5.83
C ASP A 39 -13.02 9.80 -6.93
N PRO A 40 -13.80 8.69 -6.89
CA PRO A 40 -13.72 7.65 -7.92
C PRO A 40 -13.90 8.18 -9.35
N GLY A 41 -14.71 9.21 -9.54
CA GLY A 41 -14.92 9.81 -10.86
C GLY A 41 -13.69 10.52 -11.42
N PHE A 42 -12.72 10.87 -10.58
CA PHE A 42 -11.51 11.60 -10.98
C PHE A 42 -10.23 10.79 -10.80
N ALA A 43 -10.32 9.57 -10.27
CA ALA A 43 -9.14 8.77 -9.93
C ALA A 43 -8.25 8.52 -11.14
N GLN A 44 -8.82 8.19 -12.30
CA GLN A 44 -8.05 7.95 -13.51
C GLN A 44 -7.38 9.23 -14.02
N ASN A 45 -8.04 10.37 -13.90
CA ASN A 45 -7.43 11.64 -14.28
C ASN A 45 -6.22 11.95 -13.41
N VAL A 46 -6.30 11.68 -12.10
CA VAL A 46 -5.19 11.87 -11.18
C VAL A 46 -4.02 10.95 -11.55
N VAL A 47 -4.29 9.68 -11.84
CA VAL A 47 -3.25 8.73 -12.26
C VAL A 47 -2.55 9.22 -13.52
N GLN A 48 -3.30 9.67 -14.52
CA GLN A 48 -2.74 10.16 -15.78
C GLN A 48 -1.88 11.41 -15.57
N GLU A 49 -2.36 12.37 -14.81
CA GLU A 49 -1.62 13.61 -14.54
C GLU A 49 -0.30 13.33 -13.80
N LEU A 50 -0.33 12.53 -12.75
CA LEU A 50 0.85 12.20 -11.97
C LEU A 50 1.86 11.39 -12.79
N THR A 51 1.38 10.45 -13.59
CA THR A 51 2.24 9.66 -14.49
C THR A 51 2.91 10.57 -15.52
N HIS A 52 2.16 11.51 -16.07
CA HIS A 52 2.69 12.47 -17.03
C HIS A 52 3.79 13.35 -16.43
N LEU A 53 3.68 13.66 -15.13
CA LEU A 53 4.69 14.43 -14.41
C LEU A 53 5.93 13.61 -14.01
N GLY A 54 5.96 12.33 -14.35
CA GLY A 54 7.11 11.45 -14.08
C GLY A 54 7.00 10.64 -12.81
N GLU A 55 5.86 10.66 -12.13
CA GLU A 55 5.66 9.87 -10.92
C GLU A 55 5.27 8.42 -11.26
N THR A 56 5.67 7.49 -10.41
CA THR A 56 5.21 6.11 -10.48
C THR A 56 3.99 5.96 -9.59
N VAL A 57 2.86 5.58 -10.17
CA VAL A 57 1.56 5.60 -9.49
C VAL A 57 0.99 4.19 -9.39
N TYR A 58 0.52 3.84 -8.20
CA TYR A 58 -0.14 2.56 -7.94
C TYR A 58 -1.51 2.82 -7.32
N GLU A 59 -2.50 2.01 -7.71
CA GLU A 59 -3.80 2.02 -7.06
C GLU A 59 -3.71 1.16 -5.81
N LEU A 60 -3.81 1.79 -4.64
CA LEU A 60 -3.68 1.08 -3.36
C LEU A 60 -4.97 0.40 -2.93
N GLY A 61 -6.09 1.07 -3.10
CA GLY A 61 -7.36 0.54 -2.62
C GLY A 61 -8.44 1.62 -2.57
N VAL A 62 -9.43 1.39 -1.73
CA VAL A 62 -10.57 2.28 -1.58
C VAL A 62 -10.84 2.57 -0.12
N LEU A 63 -11.45 3.73 0.15
CA LEU A 63 -11.96 4.07 1.48
C LEU A 63 -13.35 3.48 1.63
N LYS A 64 -13.60 2.88 2.78
CA LYS A 64 -14.89 2.29 3.13
C LYS A 64 -15.32 2.77 4.51
N ASN A 65 -16.63 2.75 4.74
CA ASN A 65 -17.15 2.99 6.08
C ASN A 65 -16.67 1.88 7.01
N ARG A 66 -16.12 2.28 8.18
CA ARG A 66 -15.61 1.32 9.15
C ARG A 66 -16.73 0.67 9.92
N SER A 67 -16.76 -0.68 9.98
CA SER A 67 -17.60 -1.41 10.91
C SER A 67 -16.93 -1.45 12.29
N LYS A 68 -17.76 -1.50 13.35
CA LYS A 68 -17.26 -1.45 14.74
C LYS A 68 -16.22 -2.52 15.07
N ASN A 69 -16.31 -3.69 14.45
CA ASN A 69 -15.44 -4.84 14.76
C ASN A 69 -14.32 -5.04 13.73
N LEU A 70 -14.17 -4.11 12.77
CA LEU A 70 -13.12 -4.21 11.76
C LEU A 70 -11.97 -3.25 12.08
N PRO A 71 -10.74 -3.60 11.69
CA PRO A 71 -9.60 -2.69 11.84
C PRO A 71 -9.78 -1.45 10.96
N LYS A 72 -9.09 -0.38 11.33
CA LYS A 72 -9.10 0.88 10.55
C LYS A 72 -8.57 0.67 9.13
N VAL A 73 -7.63 -0.25 8.97
CA VAL A 73 -7.00 -0.57 7.69
C VAL A 73 -7.06 -2.08 7.49
N THR A 74 -7.53 -2.50 6.34
CA THR A 74 -7.50 -3.90 5.93
C THR A 74 -6.50 -4.04 4.79
N LEU A 75 -5.50 -4.92 4.97
CA LEU A 75 -4.45 -5.15 3.98
C LEU A 75 -4.70 -6.47 3.28
N GLU A 76 -5.19 -6.41 2.05
CA GLU A 76 -5.41 -7.60 1.25
C GLU A 76 -4.09 -8.12 0.68
N ASN A 77 -3.96 -9.45 0.60
CA ASN A 77 -2.79 -10.12 0.02
C ASN A 77 -1.45 -9.82 0.72
N ILE A 78 -1.50 -9.40 1.99
CA ILE A 78 -0.28 -9.05 2.74
C ILE A 78 0.66 -10.24 2.90
N ALA A 79 0.13 -11.45 2.94
CA ALA A 79 0.94 -12.66 3.07
C ALA A 79 1.87 -12.88 1.87
N SER A 80 1.56 -12.30 0.71
CA SER A 80 2.42 -12.39 -0.48
C SER A 80 3.80 -11.77 -0.25
N TRP A 81 3.93 -10.87 0.71
CA TRP A 81 5.22 -10.22 1.02
C TRP A 81 6.25 -11.20 1.58
N LYS A 82 5.82 -12.31 2.17
CA LYS A 82 6.73 -13.34 2.70
C LYS A 82 7.35 -14.24 1.63
N ASN A 83 6.83 -14.21 0.44
CA ASN A 83 7.28 -15.08 -0.66
C ASN A 83 8.42 -14.48 -1.46
#